data_a0dad652bd7d29fc78488dbe083886d7
#
_entry.id   a0dad652bd7d29fc78488dbe083886d7
#
_cell.length_a   1.000
_cell.length_b   1.000
_cell.length_c   1.000
_cell.angle_alpha   90.00
_cell.angle_beta   90.00
_cell.angle_gamma   90.00
#
_symmetry.space_group_name_H-M   'P 1'
#
loop_
_entity.id
_entity.type
_entity.pdbx_description
1 polymer ?
#
loop_
_entity_poly.entity_id
_entity_poly.type
_entity_poly.pdbx_seq_one_letter_code
_entity_poly.pdbx_strand_id
1 'polypeptide(L)'
;MFEETYASVTTNVAGREIKLETGKIARQATASIIASSGDNQVLVTVVAGREPEGQSFFPLTVNYTEKYYAAGKIPGSFFRREGRPTEKETLVSRLIDRPLRPLFPKGYFQEVQVICTVLSADKNESPEIISLIGASAALAISGLPFEGPISAARVGFVDVSYAVSYTHLRAHETPLHR
;
A
#
# COMPACT_ATOMS: atom_id res chain seq x y z
N MET A 1 -19.78 23.54 -8.61
CA MET A 1 -19.48 23.40 -7.16
C MET A 1 -19.31 21.91 -6.95
N PHE A 2 -18.06 21.45 -6.81
CA PHE A 2 -17.78 20.01 -6.56
C PHE A 2 -18.06 19.82 -5.06
N GLU A 3 -19.10 19.05 -4.73
CA GLU A 3 -19.34 18.62 -3.37
C GLU A 3 -18.07 17.91 -2.86
N GLU A 4 -17.62 18.30 -1.68
CA GLU A 4 -16.49 17.66 -1.02
C GLU A 4 -16.92 16.27 -0.57
N THR A 5 -16.63 15.27 -1.40
CA THR A 5 -16.85 13.85 -1.07
C THR A 5 -15.76 13.33 -0.14
N TYR A 6 -15.52 14.05 0.95
CA TYR A 6 -14.64 13.52 2.00
C TYR A 6 -15.37 12.43 2.78
N ALA A 7 -14.74 11.28 2.87
CA ALA A 7 -15.20 10.19 3.73
C ALA A 7 -14.01 9.59 4.48
N SER A 8 -14.25 9.19 5.72
CA SER A 8 -13.27 8.48 6.52
C SER A 8 -13.92 7.33 7.29
N VAL A 9 -13.20 6.23 7.37
CA VAL A 9 -13.60 5.04 8.14
C VAL A 9 -12.43 4.65 9.03
N THR A 10 -12.73 4.35 10.28
CA THR A 10 -11.75 3.88 11.25
C THR A 10 -12.19 2.54 11.80
N THR A 11 -11.30 1.59 11.88
CA THR A 11 -11.55 0.27 12.47
C THR A 11 -10.36 -0.15 13.35
N ASN A 12 -10.61 -1.05 14.29
CA ASN A 12 -9.57 -1.61 15.14
C ASN A 12 -9.36 -3.08 14.78
N VAL A 13 -8.13 -3.43 14.43
CA VAL A 13 -7.74 -4.81 14.09
C VAL A 13 -6.60 -5.24 14.99
N ALA A 14 -6.83 -6.25 15.82
CA ALA A 14 -5.85 -6.78 16.77
C ALA A 14 -5.22 -5.69 17.68
N GLY A 15 -6.05 -4.76 18.18
CA GLY A 15 -5.61 -3.66 19.05
C GLY A 15 -4.97 -2.48 18.32
N ARG A 16 -4.96 -2.47 16.97
CA ARG A 16 -4.42 -1.39 16.16
C ARG A 16 -5.53 -0.67 15.42
N GLU A 17 -5.48 0.64 15.47
CA GLU A 17 -6.36 1.48 14.69
C GLU A 17 -5.87 1.57 13.24
N ILE A 18 -6.77 1.28 12.32
CA ILE A 18 -6.58 1.49 10.88
C ILE A 18 -7.60 2.53 10.45
N LYS A 19 -7.12 3.60 9.84
CA LYS A 19 -7.95 4.68 9.31
C LYS A 19 -7.77 4.79 7.79
N LEU A 20 -8.86 4.85 7.06
CA LEU A 20 -8.89 5.08 5.61
C LEU A 20 -9.64 6.39 5.35
N GLU A 21 -9.03 7.30 4.60
CA GLU A 21 -9.59 8.60 4.23
C GLU A 21 -9.55 8.80 2.73
N THR A 22 -10.65 9.30 2.15
CA THR A 22 -10.73 9.64 0.72
C THR A 22 -11.27 11.04 0.49
N GLY A 23 -11.07 11.60 -0.71
CA GLY A 23 -11.59 12.90 -1.13
C GLY A 23 -10.78 14.10 -0.69
N LYS A 24 -9.73 13.94 0.13
CA LYS A 24 -8.94 15.03 0.69
C LYS A 24 -7.79 15.48 -0.23
N ILE A 25 -7.02 14.54 -0.75
CA ILE A 25 -5.87 14.81 -1.62
C ILE A 25 -5.91 13.92 -2.87
N ALA A 26 -5.08 14.25 -3.86
CA ALA A 26 -4.98 13.57 -5.16
C ALA A 26 -6.32 13.47 -5.90
N ARG A 27 -7.10 14.55 -5.92
CA ARG A 27 -8.46 14.63 -6.47
C ARG A 27 -8.54 14.42 -7.99
N GLN A 28 -7.42 14.45 -8.69
CA GLN A 28 -7.34 14.20 -10.15
C GLN A 28 -7.16 12.71 -10.47
N ALA A 29 -6.82 11.88 -9.49
CA ALA A 29 -6.77 10.43 -9.68
C ALA A 29 -8.20 9.85 -9.80
N THR A 30 -8.33 8.69 -10.44
CA THR A 30 -9.60 7.97 -10.51
C THR A 30 -10.11 7.63 -9.10
N ALA A 31 -9.20 7.24 -8.22
CA ALA A 31 -9.45 7.10 -6.78
C ALA A 31 -8.19 7.40 -5.99
N SER A 32 -8.37 7.90 -4.76
CA SER A 32 -7.27 8.13 -3.84
C SER A 32 -7.67 7.82 -2.41
N ILE A 33 -6.76 7.20 -1.67
CA ILE A 33 -6.93 6.90 -0.24
C ILE A 33 -5.66 7.27 0.51
N ILE A 34 -5.84 7.88 1.68
CA ILE A 34 -4.82 7.91 2.73
C ILE A 34 -5.13 6.79 3.70
N ALA A 35 -4.23 5.84 3.80
CA ALA A 35 -4.31 4.75 4.75
C ALA A 35 -3.33 5.01 5.90
N SER A 36 -3.83 5.00 7.13
CA SER A 36 -3.05 5.29 8.34
C SER A 36 -3.15 4.15 9.35
N SER A 37 -2.04 3.82 9.99
CA SER A 37 -1.97 2.90 11.13
C SER A 37 -0.82 3.32 12.04
N GLY A 38 -1.14 3.75 13.26
CA GLY A 38 -0.16 4.41 14.12
C GLY A 38 0.47 5.63 13.42
N ASP A 39 1.80 5.70 13.42
CA ASP A 39 2.55 6.79 12.74
C ASP A 39 2.76 6.52 11.25
N ASN A 40 2.39 5.35 10.75
CA ASN A 40 2.44 5.04 9.31
C ASN A 40 1.30 5.73 8.57
N GLN A 41 1.64 6.46 7.52
CA GLN A 41 0.68 7.04 6.58
C GLN A 41 1.13 6.77 5.15
N VAL A 42 0.22 6.23 4.35
CA VAL A 42 0.46 5.90 2.95
C VAL A 42 -0.62 6.54 2.09
N LEU A 43 -0.19 7.32 1.12
CA LEU A 43 -1.07 7.78 0.05
C LEU A 43 -1.12 6.72 -1.05
N VAL A 44 -2.31 6.25 -1.35
CA VAL A 44 -2.55 5.36 -2.47
C VAL A 44 -3.40 6.07 -3.50
N THR A 45 -2.94 6.08 -4.74
CA THR A 45 -3.67 6.62 -5.88
C THR A 45 -3.86 5.56 -6.95
N VAL A 46 -5.05 5.52 -7.53
CA VAL A 46 -5.40 4.65 -8.64
C VAL A 46 -5.77 5.53 -9.83
N VAL A 47 -5.17 5.25 -10.97
CA VAL A 47 -5.48 5.90 -12.25
C VAL A 47 -5.77 4.83 -13.28
N ALA A 48 -6.93 4.95 -13.92
CA ALA A 48 -7.28 4.15 -15.07
C ALA A 48 -6.96 4.91 -16.36
N GLY A 49 -6.13 4.33 -17.19
CA GLY A 49 -5.78 4.87 -18.51
C GLY A 49 -6.78 4.46 -19.59
N ARG A 50 -6.37 4.62 -20.84
CA ARG A 50 -7.13 4.12 -21.99
C ARG A 50 -6.75 2.66 -22.25
N GLU A 51 -7.67 1.93 -22.90
CA GLU A 51 -7.35 0.61 -23.41
C GLU A 51 -6.41 0.76 -24.62
N PRO A 52 -5.19 0.18 -24.57
CA PRO A 52 -4.28 0.22 -25.70
C PRO A 52 -4.78 -0.72 -26.82
N GLU A 53 -4.69 -0.27 -28.06
CA GLU A 53 -5.06 -1.12 -29.22
C GLU A 53 -4.12 -2.34 -29.33
N GLY A 54 -4.69 -3.51 -29.56
CA GLY A 54 -3.94 -4.75 -29.78
C GLY A 54 -3.34 -5.40 -28.53
N GLN A 55 -3.76 -4.97 -27.35
CA GLN A 55 -3.29 -5.53 -26.09
C GLN A 55 -3.88 -6.94 -25.87
N SER A 56 -3.02 -7.89 -25.49
CA SER A 56 -3.41 -9.28 -25.21
C SER A 56 -3.31 -9.65 -23.72
N PHE A 57 -2.85 -8.73 -22.87
CA PHE A 57 -2.72 -8.92 -21.43
C PHE A 57 -3.20 -7.70 -20.64
N PHE A 58 -3.51 -7.89 -19.36
CA PHE A 58 -3.93 -6.82 -18.46
C PHE A 58 -2.73 -5.98 -18.00
N PRO A 59 -2.62 -4.70 -18.39
CA PRO A 59 -1.52 -3.82 -18.03
C PRO A 59 -1.75 -3.17 -16.66
N LEU A 60 -1.59 -3.95 -15.58
CA LEU A 60 -1.58 -3.44 -14.22
C LEU A 60 -0.15 -3.07 -13.82
N THR A 61 0.06 -1.83 -13.43
CA THR A 61 1.33 -1.34 -12.88
C THR A 61 1.15 -0.94 -11.43
N VAL A 62 1.90 -1.56 -10.54
CA VAL A 62 1.92 -1.23 -9.11
C VAL A 62 3.29 -0.69 -8.73
N ASN A 63 3.32 0.52 -8.19
CA ASN A 63 4.52 1.17 -7.69
C ASN A 63 4.38 1.45 -6.20
N TYR A 64 5.34 0.99 -5.42
CA TYR A 64 5.47 1.30 -4.00
C TYR A 64 6.77 2.07 -3.78
N THR A 65 6.71 3.19 -3.07
CA THR A 65 7.85 4.05 -2.80
C THR A 65 7.89 4.50 -1.35
N GLU A 66 9.05 4.31 -0.71
CA GLU A 66 9.37 4.84 0.62
C GLU A 66 10.23 6.10 0.46
N LYS A 67 9.65 7.27 0.71
CA LYS A 67 10.38 8.53 0.60
C LYS A 67 11.27 8.75 1.83
N TYR A 68 12.48 9.27 1.64
CA TYR A 68 13.40 9.56 2.76
C TYR A 68 12.79 10.50 3.78
N TYR A 69 11.98 11.47 3.35
CA TYR A 69 11.30 12.40 4.25
C TYR A 69 10.29 11.70 5.18
N ALA A 70 9.72 10.56 4.78
CA ALA A 70 8.79 9.79 5.61
C ALA A 70 9.43 9.27 6.89
N ALA A 71 10.75 9.05 6.86
CA ALA A 71 11.56 8.70 8.02
C ALA A 71 12.33 9.89 8.63
N GLY A 72 11.99 11.13 8.23
CA GLY A 72 12.70 12.35 8.67
C GLY A 72 14.14 12.44 8.18
N LYS A 73 14.47 11.78 7.08
CA LYS A 73 15.84 11.71 6.55
C LYS A 73 15.97 12.46 5.22
N ILE A 74 17.19 12.88 4.91
CA ILE A 74 17.59 13.42 3.61
C ILE A 74 18.31 12.32 2.84
N PRO A 75 18.10 12.19 1.50
CA PRO A 75 18.85 11.24 0.70
C PRO A 75 20.36 11.38 0.86
N GLY A 76 21.04 10.25 1.14
CA GLY A 76 22.46 10.22 1.48
C GLY A 76 23.44 10.21 0.30
N SER A 77 22.97 10.21 -0.95
CA SER A 77 23.83 10.22 -2.13
C SER A 77 24.42 11.60 -2.40
N PHE A 78 25.49 11.67 -3.21
CA PHE A 78 26.13 12.92 -3.64
C PHE A 78 25.12 13.93 -4.18
N PHE A 79 24.15 13.49 -4.97
CA PHE A 79 23.11 14.35 -5.55
C PHE A 79 22.00 14.72 -4.59
N ARG A 80 21.92 14.13 -3.41
CA ARG A 80 20.87 14.33 -2.38
C ARG A 80 19.46 14.24 -2.97
N ARG A 81 19.25 13.31 -3.87
CA ARG A 81 17.97 13.04 -4.54
C ARG A 81 17.50 11.63 -4.27
N GLU A 82 16.19 11.42 -4.40
CA GLU A 82 15.60 10.09 -4.45
C GLU A 82 16.19 9.33 -5.64
N GLY A 83 16.64 8.11 -5.39
CA GLY A 83 17.24 7.25 -6.40
C GLY A 83 16.21 6.40 -7.15
N ARG A 84 16.70 5.36 -7.82
CA ARG A 84 15.85 4.30 -8.37
C ARG A 84 15.20 3.53 -7.23
N PRO A 85 14.03 2.87 -7.47
CA PRO A 85 13.42 2.00 -6.48
C PRO A 85 14.41 0.97 -5.95
N THR A 86 14.41 0.78 -4.65
CA THR A 86 15.22 -0.25 -3.98
C THR A 86 14.67 -1.65 -4.27
N GLU A 87 15.47 -2.68 -4.00
CA GLU A 87 15.01 -4.06 -4.08
C GLU A 87 13.79 -4.31 -3.19
N LYS A 88 13.79 -3.77 -1.97
CA LYS A 88 12.65 -3.85 -1.03
C LYS A 88 11.39 -3.23 -1.64
N GLU A 89 11.46 -2.03 -2.17
CA GLU A 89 10.33 -1.36 -2.81
C GLU A 89 9.78 -2.15 -4.00
N THR A 90 10.66 -2.75 -4.78
CA THR A 90 10.28 -3.63 -5.91
C THR A 90 9.57 -4.89 -5.42
N LEU A 91 10.06 -5.52 -4.36
CA LEU A 91 9.43 -6.71 -3.77
C LEU A 91 8.06 -6.40 -3.17
N VAL A 92 7.92 -5.26 -2.48
CA VAL A 92 6.63 -4.82 -1.93
C VAL A 92 5.65 -4.47 -3.05
N SER A 93 6.10 -3.83 -4.13
CA SER A 93 5.25 -3.59 -5.31
C SER A 93 4.68 -4.90 -5.86
N ARG A 94 5.51 -5.93 -5.95
CA ARG A 94 5.08 -7.28 -6.39
C ARG A 94 4.18 -7.98 -5.38
N LEU A 95 4.42 -7.75 -4.08
CA LEU A 95 3.56 -8.26 -3.01
C LEU A 95 2.14 -7.70 -3.12
N ILE A 96 2.02 -6.42 -3.49
CA ILE A 96 0.73 -5.75 -3.70
C ILE A 96 0.08 -6.20 -5.03
N ASP A 97 0.85 -6.29 -6.13
CA ASP A 97 0.35 -6.66 -7.46
C ASP A 97 -0.26 -8.08 -7.49
N ARG A 98 0.42 -9.06 -6.90
CA ARG A 98 0.04 -10.48 -7.01
C ARG A 98 -1.37 -10.80 -6.52
N PRO A 99 -1.85 -10.33 -5.36
CA PRO A 99 -3.21 -10.61 -4.90
C PRO A 99 -4.27 -9.74 -5.59
N LEU A 100 -3.91 -8.56 -6.13
CA LEU A 100 -4.86 -7.66 -6.77
C LEU A 100 -5.16 -8.06 -8.24
N ARG A 101 -4.15 -8.49 -8.96
CA ARG A 101 -4.26 -8.82 -10.40
C ARG A 101 -5.33 -9.87 -10.73
N PRO A 102 -5.45 -11.01 -10.03
CA PRO A 102 -6.45 -12.02 -10.34
C PRO A 102 -7.89 -11.60 -10.04
N LEU A 103 -8.10 -10.48 -9.33
CA LEU A 103 -9.42 -9.95 -8.99
C LEU A 103 -10.01 -9.04 -10.08
N PHE A 104 -9.33 -8.88 -11.20
CA PHE A 104 -9.87 -8.26 -12.39
C PHE A 104 -10.42 -9.33 -13.33
N PRO A 105 -11.56 -9.07 -14.02
CA PRO A 105 -12.17 -10.04 -14.91
C PRO A 105 -11.26 -10.35 -16.10
N LYS A 106 -11.36 -11.60 -16.60
CA LYS A 106 -10.66 -11.99 -17.83
C LYS A 106 -11.16 -11.16 -19.00
N GLY A 107 -10.24 -10.68 -19.83
CA GLY A 107 -10.59 -9.82 -20.97
C GLY A 107 -10.65 -8.32 -20.62
N TYR A 108 -10.26 -7.92 -19.42
CA TYR A 108 -10.07 -6.52 -19.07
C TYR A 108 -8.66 -6.08 -19.47
N PHE A 109 -8.55 -5.13 -20.41
CA PHE A 109 -7.27 -4.69 -20.98
C PHE A 109 -6.98 -3.20 -20.77
N GLN A 110 -7.85 -2.49 -20.07
CA GLN A 110 -7.60 -1.10 -19.72
C GLN A 110 -6.40 -0.99 -18.80
N GLU A 111 -5.52 0.00 -19.07
CA GLU A 111 -4.36 0.26 -18.21
C GLU A 111 -4.81 0.73 -16.84
N VAL A 112 -4.26 0.12 -15.80
CA VAL A 112 -4.47 0.53 -14.41
C VAL A 112 -3.13 0.74 -13.73
N GLN A 113 -2.94 1.93 -13.17
CA GLN A 113 -1.77 2.29 -12.39
C GLN A 113 -2.16 2.50 -10.94
N VAL A 114 -1.49 1.79 -10.03
CA VAL A 114 -1.62 1.93 -8.57
C VAL A 114 -0.30 2.43 -8.02
N ILE A 115 -0.30 3.59 -7.37
CA ILE A 115 0.89 4.17 -6.76
C ILE A 115 0.67 4.28 -5.26
N CYS A 116 1.52 3.62 -4.49
CA CYS A 116 1.56 3.67 -3.03
C CYS A 116 2.79 4.50 -2.62
N THR A 117 2.58 5.66 -2.02
CA THR A 117 3.64 6.54 -1.54
C THR A 117 3.58 6.63 -0.03
N VAL A 118 4.64 6.20 0.64
CA VAL A 118 4.77 6.31 2.09
C VAL A 118 5.07 7.78 2.45
N LEU A 119 4.14 8.41 3.17
CA LEU A 119 4.24 9.82 3.60
C LEU A 119 4.86 9.94 4.99
N SER A 120 4.57 8.98 5.87
CA SER A 120 5.14 8.87 7.20
C SER A 120 5.39 7.40 7.52
N ALA A 121 6.49 7.10 8.20
CA ALA A 121 6.88 5.74 8.54
C ALA A 121 7.24 5.63 10.02
N ASP A 122 6.63 4.68 10.69
CA ASP A 122 7.01 4.25 12.04
C ASP A 122 8.32 3.44 11.98
N LYS A 123 9.14 3.57 13.01
CA LYS A 123 10.38 2.80 13.16
C LYS A 123 10.13 1.32 13.49
N ASN A 124 9.01 1.04 14.14
CA ASN A 124 8.69 -0.27 14.68
C ASN A 124 7.73 -1.07 13.78
N GLU A 125 7.01 -0.40 12.89
CA GLU A 125 6.02 -1.04 12.03
C GLU A 125 6.29 -0.76 10.55
N SER A 126 6.24 -1.81 9.73
CA SER A 126 6.42 -1.69 8.29
C SER A 126 5.13 -1.20 7.62
N PRO A 127 5.19 -0.20 6.73
CA PRO A 127 4.01 0.32 6.04
C PRO A 127 3.49 -0.59 4.91
N GLU A 128 4.07 -1.77 4.69
CA GLU A 128 3.73 -2.67 3.59
C GLU A 128 2.29 -3.16 3.66
N ILE A 129 1.83 -3.57 4.86
CA ILE A 129 0.48 -4.12 5.05
C ILE A 129 -0.58 -3.04 4.87
N ILE A 130 -0.36 -1.86 5.47
CA ILE A 130 -1.31 -0.75 5.31
C ILE A 130 -1.36 -0.25 3.87
N SER A 131 -0.25 -0.34 3.12
CA SER A 131 -0.19 -0.02 1.69
C SER A 131 -1.05 -0.98 0.86
N LEU A 132 -1.02 -2.28 1.16
CA LEU A 132 -1.85 -3.27 0.47
C LEU A 132 -3.33 -3.08 0.77
N ILE A 133 -3.69 -2.82 2.03
CA ILE A 133 -5.07 -2.51 2.44
C ILE A 133 -5.55 -1.24 1.74
N GLY A 134 -4.73 -0.20 1.72
CA GLY A 134 -5.02 1.06 1.03
C GLY A 134 -5.20 0.88 -0.48
N ALA A 135 -4.36 0.06 -1.13
CA ALA A 135 -4.46 -0.23 -2.56
C ALA A 135 -5.77 -0.99 -2.89
N SER A 136 -6.11 -1.98 -2.08
CA SER A 136 -7.36 -2.71 -2.20
C SER A 136 -8.58 -1.79 -2.04
N ALA A 137 -8.58 -0.94 -1.02
CA ALA A 137 -9.65 0.02 -0.77
C ALA A 137 -9.75 1.08 -1.89
N ALA A 138 -8.63 1.60 -2.39
CA ALA A 138 -8.61 2.54 -3.50
C ALA A 138 -9.18 1.93 -4.79
N LEU A 139 -8.86 0.68 -5.09
CA LEU A 139 -9.44 -0.04 -6.22
C LEU A 139 -10.95 -0.28 -6.03
N ALA A 140 -11.39 -0.62 -4.82
CA ALA A 140 -12.82 -0.85 -4.54
C ALA A 140 -13.68 0.41 -4.76
N ILE A 141 -13.16 1.61 -4.45
CA ILE A 141 -13.89 2.88 -4.65
C ILE A 141 -13.67 3.49 -6.03
N SER A 142 -12.76 2.95 -6.85
CA SER A 142 -12.41 3.51 -8.16
C SER A 142 -13.48 3.35 -9.23
N GLY A 143 -14.49 2.48 -9.02
CA GLY A 143 -15.49 2.13 -10.01
C GLY A 143 -14.98 1.18 -11.10
N LEU A 144 -13.75 0.71 -11.02
CA LEU A 144 -13.20 -0.31 -11.90
C LEU A 144 -13.83 -1.69 -11.60
N PRO A 145 -13.85 -2.62 -12.54
CA PRO A 145 -14.40 -3.97 -12.35
C PRO A 145 -13.44 -4.83 -11.50
N PHE A 146 -13.33 -4.48 -10.24
CA PHE A 146 -12.46 -5.12 -9.26
C PHE A 146 -13.29 -5.99 -8.31
N GLU A 147 -13.05 -7.29 -8.28
CA GLU A 147 -13.77 -8.27 -7.46
C GLU A 147 -13.23 -8.38 -6.02
N GLY A 148 -12.71 -7.27 -5.48
CA GLY A 148 -12.29 -7.11 -4.08
C GLY A 148 -13.39 -6.51 -3.20
N PRO A 149 -13.06 -6.05 -1.99
CA PRO A 149 -11.70 -5.80 -1.46
C PRO A 149 -11.00 -7.03 -0.88
N ILE A 150 -9.69 -6.90 -0.68
CA ILE A 150 -8.86 -7.85 0.06
C ILE A 150 -8.27 -7.18 1.31
N SER A 151 -7.92 -7.98 2.29
CA SER A 151 -7.19 -7.56 3.48
C SER A 151 -5.83 -8.24 3.58
N ALA A 152 -4.97 -7.73 4.46
CA ALA A 152 -3.66 -8.30 4.71
C ALA A 152 -3.31 -8.20 6.19
N ALA A 153 -2.54 -9.19 6.66
CA ALA A 153 -1.96 -9.17 8.00
C ALA A 153 -0.58 -9.85 7.98
N ARG A 154 0.32 -9.38 8.83
CA ARG A 154 1.57 -10.07 9.10
C ARG A 154 1.35 -10.98 10.31
N VAL A 155 1.52 -12.29 10.12
CA VAL A 155 1.34 -13.28 11.17
C VAL A 155 2.68 -13.92 11.48
N GLY A 156 3.06 -13.94 12.74
CA GLY A 156 4.19 -14.70 13.27
C GLY A 156 3.73 -15.89 14.09
N PHE A 157 4.58 -16.89 14.24
CA PHE A 157 4.35 -18.02 15.10
C PHE A 157 5.47 -18.07 16.14
N VAL A 158 5.12 -17.83 17.42
CA VAL A 158 6.07 -17.76 18.54
C VAL A 158 5.46 -18.50 19.72
N ASP A 159 6.26 -19.31 20.41
CA ASP A 159 5.84 -20.09 21.59
C ASP A 159 4.53 -20.85 21.39
N VAL A 160 4.42 -21.55 20.23
CA VAL A 160 3.24 -22.39 19.88
C VAL A 160 1.95 -21.57 19.71
N SER A 161 2.03 -20.24 19.58
CA SER A 161 0.88 -19.35 19.35
C SER A 161 1.08 -18.45 18.14
N TYR A 162 -0.04 -18.10 17.47
CA TYR A 162 -0.02 -17.13 16.39
C TYR A 162 -0.12 -15.71 16.96
N ALA A 163 0.78 -14.84 16.51
CA ALA A 163 0.74 -13.42 16.82
C ALA A 163 0.53 -12.60 15.55
N VAL A 164 -0.46 -11.72 15.56
CA VAL A 164 -0.74 -10.81 14.45
C VAL A 164 -0.03 -9.47 14.70
N SER A 165 0.67 -8.97 13.68
CA SER A 165 1.43 -7.71 13.76
C SER A 165 2.46 -7.70 14.90
N TYR A 166 3.23 -8.73 15.04
CA TYR A 166 4.14 -9.06 16.15
C TYR A 166 5.45 -8.24 16.21
N THR A 167 5.45 -6.98 15.85
CA THR A 167 6.66 -6.15 15.87
C THR A 167 7.32 -6.07 17.25
N HIS A 168 6.57 -6.21 18.32
CA HIS A 168 7.09 -6.23 19.69
C HIS A 168 7.82 -7.54 20.07
N LEU A 169 7.64 -8.64 19.31
CA LEU A 169 8.30 -9.92 19.57
C LEU A 169 9.73 -9.99 18.99
N ARG A 170 10.14 -9.00 18.20
CA ARG A 170 11.52 -8.90 17.69
C ARG A 170 12.58 -8.72 18.77
N ALA A 171 12.19 -8.32 19.97
CA ALA A 171 13.12 -8.12 21.09
C ALA A 171 13.66 -9.41 21.72
N HIS A 172 13.13 -10.57 21.33
CA HIS A 172 13.55 -11.89 21.83
C HIS A 172 14.20 -12.75 20.74
N GLU A 173 14.99 -12.16 19.85
CA GLU A 173 15.92 -12.97 19.06
C GLU A 173 16.95 -13.54 20.04
N THR A 174 16.81 -14.82 20.34
CA THR A 174 17.79 -15.61 21.07
C THR A 174 19.16 -15.44 20.41
N PRO A 175 20.21 -15.12 21.16
CA PRO A 175 21.55 -15.10 20.61
C PRO A 175 21.84 -16.47 20.03
N LEU A 176 22.14 -16.52 18.73
CA LEU A 176 22.63 -17.71 18.06
C LEU A 176 23.80 -18.27 18.89
N HIS A 177 23.59 -19.41 19.50
CA HIS A 177 24.67 -20.18 20.07
C HIS A 177 25.69 -20.50 18.96
N ARG A 178 26.93 -20.19 19.27
CA ARG A 178 28.15 -20.45 18.50
C ARG A 178 28.23 -21.88 17.96
#